data_69c23b4ce4b7bd9360972f08d79292f4
#
_entry.id   69c23b4ce4b7bd9360972f08d79292f4
#
_cell.length_a   1.000
_cell.length_b   1.000
_cell.length_c   1.000
_cell.angle_alpha   90.00
_cell.angle_beta   90.00
_cell.angle_gamma   90.00
#
_symmetry.space_group_name_H-M   'P 1'
#
loop_
_entity.id
_entity.type
_entity.pdbx_description
1 polymer ?
#
loop_
_entity_poly.entity_id
_entity_poly.type
_entity_poly.pdbx_seq_one_letter_code
_entity_poly.pdbx_strand_id
1 'polypeptide(L)'
;DLPIEEDLHLNGKAHLHLRLQSSTNKGLLSAQLMELGSKKYLQPYPAVLSVRTLDNGRYHMLDNLTELPFKEAGQRVITKGYLNLQNRHDLLQVEPVTPGEWMEFDFELQPTIYKLEKGTSLRLVLYTTDFEITVRDQTDYQLTIDLANSSLTLPEMD
;
A
#
# COMPACT_ATOMS: atom_id res chain seq x y z
N ASP A 1 8.65 -9.84 6.85
CA ASP A 1 7.95 -9.37 8.05
C ASP A 1 8.96 -8.84 9.06
N LEU A 2 8.69 -7.67 9.60
CA LEU A 2 9.48 -7.02 10.65
C LEU A 2 8.66 -7.02 11.94
N PRO A 3 9.07 -7.73 13.00
CA PRO A 3 8.41 -7.64 14.29
C PRO A 3 8.54 -6.23 14.88
N ILE A 4 7.47 -5.74 15.49
CA ILE A 4 7.44 -4.43 16.14
C ILE A 4 7.66 -4.62 17.64
N GLU A 5 8.87 -4.29 18.10
CA GLU A 5 9.29 -4.50 19.50
C GLU A 5 8.91 -3.33 20.41
N GLU A 6 8.71 -2.14 19.84
CA GLU A 6 8.25 -0.91 20.51
C GLU A 6 7.23 -0.22 19.63
N ASP A 7 6.39 0.65 20.23
CA ASP A 7 5.44 1.45 19.46
C ASP A 7 6.18 2.31 18.42
N LEU A 8 5.78 2.20 17.15
CA LEU A 8 6.39 2.92 16.04
C LEU A 8 5.41 3.87 15.40
N HIS A 9 5.76 5.14 15.29
CA HIS A 9 4.94 6.17 14.68
C HIS A 9 5.47 6.49 13.28
N LEU A 10 4.64 6.28 12.26
CA LEU A 10 4.92 6.64 10.87
C LEU A 10 4.25 7.97 10.54
N ASN A 11 5.00 8.90 9.92
CA ASN A 11 4.46 10.17 9.45
C ASN A 11 5.17 10.61 8.17
N GLY A 12 4.57 10.33 7.02
CA GLY A 12 5.13 10.68 5.73
C GLY A 12 5.05 9.54 4.72
N LYS A 13 6.02 9.48 3.84
CA LYS A 13 6.09 8.48 2.76
C LYS A 13 7.19 7.46 3.05
N ALA A 14 6.85 6.19 2.99
CA ALA A 14 7.85 5.13 2.96
C ALA A 14 8.51 5.09 1.59
N HIS A 15 9.83 4.92 1.56
CA HIS A 15 10.64 4.88 0.36
C HIS A 15 11.15 3.46 0.11
N LEU A 16 10.96 2.97 -1.11
CA LEU A 16 11.46 1.68 -1.57
C LEU A 16 12.60 1.90 -2.57
N HIS A 17 13.73 1.27 -2.30
CA HIS A 17 14.80 1.08 -3.24
C HIS A 17 14.84 -0.40 -3.62
N LEU A 18 14.60 -0.72 -4.89
CA LEU A 18 14.53 -2.10 -5.36
C LEU A 18 15.51 -2.34 -6.51
N ARG A 19 16.31 -3.38 -6.34
CA ARG A 19 17.09 -3.94 -7.45
C ARG A 19 16.30 -5.11 -8.04
N LEU A 20 15.86 -4.95 -9.28
CA LEU A 20 15.04 -5.96 -9.95
C LEU A 20 15.35 -6.08 -11.44
N GLN A 21 14.91 -7.18 -12.02
CA GLN A 21 14.89 -7.41 -13.48
C GLN A 21 13.50 -7.81 -13.94
N SER A 22 13.13 -7.39 -15.13
CA SER A 22 11.91 -7.83 -15.81
C SER A 22 12.24 -8.82 -16.93
N SER A 23 11.39 -9.82 -17.13
CA SER A 23 11.50 -10.74 -18.27
C SER A 23 11.15 -10.09 -19.61
N THR A 24 10.59 -8.88 -19.59
CA THR A 24 10.18 -8.12 -20.78
C THR A 24 10.68 -6.68 -20.69
N ASN A 25 10.43 -5.88 -21.74
CA ASN A 25 10.79 -4.47 -21.77
C ASN A 25 9.83 -3.55 -20.97
N LYS A 26 8.99 -4.09 -20.13
CA LYS A 26 8.01 -3.37 -19.30
C LYS A 26 7.73 -4.12 -18.00
N GLY A 27 6.94 -3.52 -17.15
CA GLY A 27 6.45 -4.10 -15.91
C GLY A 27 5.76 -3.08 -15.04
N LEU A 28 4.76 -3.54 -14.33
CA LEU A 28 4.09 -2.81 -13.27
C LEU A 28 4.38 -3.51 -11.95
N LEU A 29 4.72 -2.75 -10.95
CA LEU A 29 4.96 -3.23 -9.60
C LEU A 29 4.09 -2.43 -8.63
N SER A 30 3.34 -3.14 -7.82
CA SER A 30 2.60 -2.57 -6.69
C SER A 30 3.24 -3.01 -5.38
N ALA A 31 3.21 -2.14 -4.41
CA ALA A 31 3.69 -2.39 -3.06
C ALA A 31 2.65 -1.98 -2.03
N GLN A 32 2.53 -2.76 -0.96
CA GLN A 32 1.71 -2.41 0.21
C GLN A 32 2.50 -2.64 1.48
N LEU A 33 2.41 -1.69 2.41
CA LEU A 33 2.75 -1.91 3.80
C LEU A 33 1.49 -2.33 4.56
N MET A 34 1.62 -3.38 5.34
CA MET A 34 0.53 -3.95 6.12
C MET A 34 0.95 -4.16 7.56
N GLU A 35 0.07 -3.86 8.49
CA GLU A 35 0.17 -4.33 9.86
C GLU A 35 -0.45 -5.73 9.97
N LEU A 36 0.25 -6.63 10.64
CA LEU A 36 -0.23 -7.95 11.03
C LEU A 36 -0.36 -8.01 12.55
N GLY A 37 -1.49 -8.53 13.00
CA GLY A 37 -1.81 -8.67 14.42
C GLY A 37 -3.30 -8.50 14.64
N SER A 38 -3.91 -9.38 15.43
CA SER A 38 -5.34 -9.30 15.68
C SER A 38 -5.65 -8.16 16.63
N LYS A 39 -6.30 -7.13 16.13
CA LYS A 39 -6.84 -6.03 16.93
C LYS A 39 -8.07 -5.39 16.28
N LYS A 40 -8.71 -4.50 17.00
CA LYS A 40 -9.85 -3.75 16.49
C LYS A 40 -9.37 -2.58 15.65
N TYR A 41 -9.69 -2.60 14.37
CA TYR A 41 -9.42 -1.51 13.44
C TYR A 41 -10.68 -0.73 13.13
N LEU A 42 -10.55 0.60 13.04
CA LEU A 42 -11.61 1.45 12.51
C LEU A 42 -11.91 1.05 11.06
N GLN A 43 -13.18 0.83 10.75
CA GLN A 43 -13.59 0.51 9.38
C GLN A 43 -13.52 1.77 8.51
N PRO A 44 -12.84 1.72 7.35
CA PRO A 44 -12.74 2.87 6.46
C PRO A 44 -14.09 3.27 5.83
N TYR A 45 -15.01 2.31 5.74
CA TYR A 45 -16.37 2.52 5.24
C TYR A 45 -17.33 1.97 6.28
N PRO A 46 -17.75 2.78 7.27
CA PRO A 46 -18.74 2.33 8.22
C PRO A 46 -20.04 2.02 7.48
N ALA A 47 -20.43 0.75 7.48
CA ALA A 47 -21.71 0.30 6.90
C ALA A 47 -22.94 0.93 7.59
N VAL A 48 -22.74 1.78 8.57
CA VAL A 48 -23.73 2.31 9.50
C VAL A 48 -24.11 3.77 9.18
N LEU A 49 -23.52 4.38 8.15
CA LEU A 49 -24.09 5.61 7.58
C LEU A 49 -25.42 5.26 6.89
N SER A 50 -26.41 4.85 7.69
CA SER A 50 -27.74 4.64 7.17
C SER A 50 -28.37 5.99 6.90
N VAL A 51 -28.42 6.36 5.63
CA VAL A 51 -29.30 7.44 5.18
C VAL A 51 -30.72 6.88 5.21
N ARG A 52 -31.55 7.27 6.18
CA ARG A 52 -32.98 7.00 6.12
C ARG A 52 -33.67 8.10 5.37
N THR A 53 -34.45 7.73 4.36
CA THR A 53 -35.43 8.62 3.75
C THR A 53 -36.59 8.77 4.70
N LEU A 54 -36.89 9.99 5.10
CA LEU A 54 -38.16 10.28 5.78
C LEU A 54 -39.29 10.36 4.78
N ASP A 55 -40.52 10.17 5.24
CA ASP A 55 -41.74 10.16 4.41
C ASP A 55 -41.95 11.43 3.59
N ASN A 56 -41.20 12.50 3.88
CA ASN A 56 -41.23 13.77 3.15
C ASN A 56 -40.08 13.94 2.15
N GLY A 57 -39.32 12.88 1.81
CA GLY A 57 -38.20 12.92 0.89
C GLY A 57 -36.94 13.59 1.42
N ARG A 58 -36.88 13.93 2.70
CA ARG A 58 -35.66 14.45 3.34
C ARG A 58 -34.78 13.29 3.80
N TYR A 59 -33.47 13.46 3.58
CA TYR A 59 -32.46 12.53 4.06
C TYR A 59 -31.94 13.00 5.42
N HIS A 60 -31.99 12.13 6.41
CA HIS A 60 -31.33 12.36 7.68
C HIS A 60 -30.22 11.34 7.84
N MET A 61 -29.03 11.79 8.15
CA MET A 61 -27.99 10.93 8.70
C MET A 61 -28.39 10.58 10.14
N LEU A 62 -28.74 9.32 10.34
CA LEU A 62 -29.14 8.79 11.64
C LEU A 62 -27.95 8.21 12.37
N ASP A 63 -26.85 8.94 12.45
CA ASP A 63 -25.74 8.40 13.18
C ASP A 63 -25.57 9.08 14.50
N ASN A 64 -25.85 8.28 15.47
CA ASN A 64 -25.26 8.46 16.76
C ASN A 64 -23.76 8.10 16.61
N LEU A 65 -22.93 9.06 16.20
CA LEU A 65 -21.47 8.90 16.10
C LEU A 65 -20.80 8.69 17.47
N THR A 66 -21.56 8.26 18.47
CA THR A 66 -21.02 7.94 19.80
C THR A 66 -20.16 6.67 19.77
N GLU A 67 -20.31 5.82 18.76
CA GLU A 67 -19.49 4.63 18.60
C GLU A 67 -18.93 4.56 17.18
N LEU A 68 -17.62 4.69 17.06
CA LEU A 68 -16.94 4.44 15.79
C LEU A 68 -17.00 2.94 15.45
N PRO A 69 -17.26 2.59 14.18
CA PRO A 69 -17.38 1.18 13.78
C PRO A 69 -16.00 0.52 13.74
N PHE A 70 -15.64 -0.15 14.80
CA PHE A 70 -14.46 -0.98 14.86
C PHE A 70 -14.80 -2.43 14.54
N LYS A 71 -13.94 -3.09 13.78
CA LYS A 71 -14.00 -4.52 13.50
C LYS A 71 -12.67 -5.17 13.83
N GLU A 72 -12.72 -6.33 14.43
CA GLU A 72 -11.54 -7.14 14.64
C GLU A 72 -11.04 -7.71 13.31
N ALA A 73 -9.76 -7.57 13.04
CA ALA A 73 -9.08 -8.13 11.88
C ALA A 73 -7.65 -8.51 12.23
N GLY A 74 -7.12 -9.54 11.57
CA GLY A 74 -5.75 -10.01 11.75
C GLY A 74 -4.72 -9.23 10.95
N GLN A 75 -5.17 -8.33 10.07
CA GLN A 75 -4.28 -7.52 9.24
C GLN A 75 -4.96 -6.24 8.78
N ARG A 76 -4.14 -5.22 8.47
CA ARG A 76 -4.59 -3.96 7.87
C ARG A 76 -3.56 -3.41 6.91
N VAL A 77 -4.00 -2.95 5.74
CA VAL A 77 -3.17 -2.16 4.83
C VAL A 77 -2.97 -0.76 5.41
N ILE A 78 -1.73 -0.34 5.52
CA ILE A 78 -1.33 0.99 6.02
C ILE A 78 -1.24 1.96 4.86
N THR A 79 -0.47 1.60 3.83
CA THR A 79 -0.24 2.42 2.64
C THR A 79 0.11 1.55 1.43
N LYS A 80 -0.08 2.12 0.25
CA LYS A 80 0.21 1.49 -1.04
C LYS A 80 1.06 2.42 -1.92
N GLY A 81 1.73 1.84 -2.90
CA GLY A 81 2.39 2.55 -3.97
C GLY A 81 2.51 1.68 -5.21
N TYR A 82 2.76 2.30 -6.34
CA TYR A 82 2.93 1.57 -7.61
C TYR A 82 3.96 2.27 -8.48
N LEU A 83 4.63 1.44 -9.26
CA LEU A 83 5.69 1.84 -10.16
C LEU A 83 5.44 1.21 -11.53
N ASN A 84 5.41 2.04 -12.57
CA ASN A 84 5.61 1.57 -13.94
C ASN A 84 7.11 1.65 -14.25
N LEU A 85 7.74 0.53 -14.53
CA LEU A 85 9.18 0.48 -14.77
C LEU A 85 9.65 1.35 -15.94
N GLN A 86 8.78 1.56 -16.93
CA GLN A 86 9.06 2.42 -18.08
C GLN A 86 8.90 3.93 -17.80
N ASN A 87 8.20 4.30 -16.72
CA ASN A 87 7.96 5.69 -16.34
C ASN A 87 8.54 5.99 -14.94
N ARG A 88 9.70 5.36 -14.63
CA ARG A 88 10.28 5.37 -13.29
C ARG A 88 10.71 6.75 -12.79
N HIS A 89 11.08 7.65 -13.68
CA HIS A 89 11.52 9.01 -13.32
C HIS A 89 10.51 10.09 -13.72
N ASP A 90 9.77 9.87 -14.80
CA ASP A 90 8.78 10.83 -15.31
C ASP A 90 7.56 10.06 -15.88
N LEU A 91 6.36 10.42 -15.40
CA LEU A 91 5.12 9.80 -15.85
C LEU A 91 4.81 10.00 -17.34
N LEU A 92 5.39 11.03 -17.96
CA LEU A 92 5.16 11.37 -19.37
C LEU A 92 6.28 10.87 -20.30
N GLN A 93 7.37 10.36 -19.75
CA GLN A 93 8.51 9.87 -20.53
C GLN A 93 8.66 8.37 -20.38
N VAL A 94 8.73 7.69 -21.52
CA VAL A 94 8.99 6.25 -21.57
C VAL A 94 10.48 6.01 -21.64
N GLU A 95 11.03 5.35 -20.65
CA GLU A 95 12.40 4.93 -20.59
C GLU A 95 12.53 3.43 -20.89
N PRO A 96 13.60 2.99 -21.58
CA PRO A 96 13.77 1.59 -21.89
C PRO A 96 13.99 0.75 -20.63
N VAL A 97 13.41 -0.43 -20.64
CA VAL A 97 13.68 -1.52 -19.71
C VAL A 97 14.28 -2.65 -20.52
N THR A 98 15.50 -3.06 -20.20
CA THR A 98 16.16 -4.17 -20.88
C THR A 98 15.77 -5.49 -20.26
N PRO A 99 15.16 -6.42 -21.02
CA PRO A 99 14.77 -7.72 -20.48
C PRO A 99 15.96 -8.50 -19.91
N GLY A 100 15.81 -9.02 -18.70
CA GLY A 100 16.82 -9.80 -18.01
C GLY A 100 18.01 -9.02 -17.44
N GLU A 101 18.04 -7.70 -17.60
CA GLU A 101 19.05 -6.83 -16.98
C GLU A 101 18.63 -6.39 -15.58
N TRP A 102 19.56 -6.44 -14.64
CA TRP A 102 19.35 -5.89 -13.31
C TRP A 102 19.38 -4.36 -13.34
N MET A 103 18.31 -3.75 -12.86
CA MET A 103 18.14 -2.31 -12.79
C MET A 103 17.70 -1.92 -11.38
N GLU A 104 17.98 -0.66 -11.02
CA GLU A 104 17.58 -0.08 -9.74
C GLU A 104 16.39 0.85 -9.92
N PHE A 105 15.46 0.78 -8.99
CA PHE A 105 14.22 1.54 -9.02
C PHE A 105 13.93 2.11 -7.64
N ASP A 106 13.64 3.39 -7.63
CA ASP A 106 13.26 4.13 -6.43
C ASP A 106 11.83 4.63 -6.57
N PHE A 107 11.00 4.39 -5.57
CA PHE A 107 9.67 4.96 -5.54
C PHE A 107 9.11 5.09 -4.13
N GLU A 108 8.15 5.99 -3.97
CA GLU A 108 7.51 6.27 -2.70
C GLU A 108 6.13 5.65 -2.62
N LEU A 109 5.76 5.17 -1.43
CA LEU A 109 4.38 4.84 -1.12
C LEU A 109 3.59 6.11 -0.82
N GLN A 110 2.27 6.02 -0.87
CA GLN A 110 1.41 7.15 -0.49
C GLN A 110 1.70 7.59 0.94
N PRO A 111 1.63 8.91 1.22
CA PRO A 111 1.88 9.41 2.56
C PRO A 111 0.87 8.85 3.55
N THR A 112 1.34 8.54 4.74
CA THR A 112 0.51 7.99 5.81
C THR A 112 0.89 8.58 7.15
N ILE A 113 -0.08 8.63 8.07
CA ILE A 113 0.13 8.81 9.49
C ILE A 113 -0.44 7.57 10.16
N TYR A 114 0.42 6.79 10.80
CA TYR A 114 0.01 5.51 11.36
C TYR A 114 0.83 5.15 12.60
N LYS A 115 0.15 4.58 13.59
CA LYS A 115 0.79 4.01 14.77
C LYS A 115 0.78 2.49 14.67
N LEU A 116 1.96 1.89 14.59
CA LEU A 116 2.19 0.47 14.79
C LEU A 116 2.38 0.20 16.28
N GLU A 117 1.67 -0.75 16.80
CA GLU A 117 1.76 -1.09 18.23
C GLU A 117 2.75 -2.22 18.46
N LYS A 118 3.45 -2.14 19.58
CA LYS A 118 4.29 -3.23 20.05
C LYS A 118 3.56 -4.58 20.02
N GLY A 119 4.24 -5.60 19.53
CA GLY A 119 3.71 -6.98 19.44
C GLY A 119 2.98 -7.27 18.13
N THR A 120 2.83 -6.28 17.25
CA THR A 120 2.39 -6.48 15.87
C THR A 120 3.59 -6.77 14.96
N SER A 121 3.36 -6.93 13.68
CA SER A 121 4.43 -7.03 12.67
C SER A 121 4.12 -6.15 11.48
N LEU A 122 5.13 -5.55 10.89
CA LEU A 122 5.06 -4.83 9.63
C LEU A 122 5.40 -5.78 8.48
N ARG A 123 4.55 -5.85 7.48
CA ARG A 123 4.76 -6.64 6.25
C ARG A 123 4.81 -5.74 5.04
N LEU A 124 5.85 -5.88 4.22
CA LEU A 124 5.90 -5.39 2.86
C LEU A 124 5.42 -6.51 1.92
N VAL A 125 4.44 -6.20 1.07
CA VAL A 125 3.96 -7.09 0.01
C VAL A 125 4.24 -6.42 -1.33
N LEU A 126 4.95 -7.14 -2.22
CA LEU A 126 5.23 -6.73 -3.58
C LEU A 126 4.45 -7.65 -4.54
N TYR A 127 3.77 -7.08 -5.51
CA TYR A 127 2.94 -7.83 -6.46
C TYR A 127 2.80 -7.08 -7.79
N THR A 128 2.46 -7.82 -8.85
CA THR A 128 2.40 -7.28 -10.22
C THR A 128 0.98 -7.03 -10.72
N THR A 129 -0.03 -7.45 -9.97
CA THR A 129 -1.43 -7.32 -10.38
C THR A 129 -2.21 -6.60 -9.30
N ASP A 130 -2.58 -5.36 -9.54
CA ASP A 130 -3.48 -4.58 -8.69
C ASP A 130 -4.78 -4.32 -9.45
N PHE A 131 -5.86 -4.97 -9.00
CA PHE A 131 -7.17 -4.85 -9.65
C PHE A 131 -7.88 -3.52 -9.36
N GLU A 132 -7.47 -2.84 -8.31
CA GLU A 132 -8.13 -1.61 -7.87
C GLU A 132 -7.59 -0.37 -8.57
N ILE A 133 -6.31 -0.38 -8.96
CA ILE A 133 -5.59 0.86 -9.30
C ILE A 133 -4.87 0.77 -10.63
N THR A 134 -4.45 -0.41 -11.10
CA THR A 134 -3.68 -0.53 -12.33
C THR A 134 -4.48 -1.15 -13.47
N VAL A 135 -4.34 -0.55 -14.66
CA VAL A 135 -4.79 -1.18 -15.89
C VAL A 135 -3.82 -2.33 -16.21
N ARG A 136 -4.36 -3.54 -16.29
CA ARG A 136 -3.55 -4.71 -16.61
C ARG A 136 -2.97 -4.63 -18.01
N ASP A 137 -1.69 -4.89 -18.12
CA ASP A 137 -1.11 -5.27 -19.39
C ASP A 137 -1.60 -6.69 -19.74
N GLN A 138 -1.91 -6.91 -21.01
CA GLN A 138 -2.29 -8.23 -21.52
C GLN A 138 -1.08 -9.15 -21.76
N THR A 139 0.12 -8.64 -21.56
CA THR A 139 1.38 -9.37 -21.77
C THR A 139 1.85 -9.94 -20.45
N ASP A 140 2.09 -11.24 -20.42
CA ASP A 140 2.71 -11.89 -19.27
C ASP A 140 4.17 -11.45 -19.11
N TYR A 141 4.54 -11.10 -17.89
CA TYR A 141 5.91 -10.80 -17.50
C TYR A 141 6.19 -11.29 -16.08
N GLN A 142 7.47 -11.47 -15.80
CA GLN A 142 7.95 -11.84 -14.48
C GLN A 142 8.94 -10.79 -13.99
N LEU A 143 8.81 -10.40 -12.72
CA LEU A 143 9.78 -9.57 -12.04
C LEU A 143 10.56 -10.44 -11.05
N THR A 144 11.89 -10.37 -11.14
CA THR A 144 12.77 -10.99 -10.15
C THR A 144 13.42 -9.90 -9.33
N ILE A 145 13.32 -10.00 -8.00
CA ILE A 145 13.81 -8.97 -7.07
C ILE A 145 15.01 -9.50 -6.32
N ASP A 146 16.09 -8.72 -6.28
CA ASP A 146 17.27 -8.95 -5.47
C ASP A 146 17.06 -8.35 -4.08
N LEU A 147 16.57 -9.17 -3.15
CA LEU A 147 16.25 -8.71 -1.79
C LEU A 147 17.49 -8.30 -1.00
N ALA A 148 18.67 -8.83 -1.32
CA ALA A 148 19.90 -8.48 -0.63
C ALA A 148 20.38 -7.07 -0.96
N ASN A 149 20.02 -6.56 -2.14
CA ASN A 149 20.36 -5.23 -2.61
C ASN A 149 19.12 -4.32 -2.74
N SER A 150 18.10 -4.60 -1.96
CA SER A 150 16.86 -3.80 -1.91
C SER A 150 16.62 -3.34 -0.48
N SER A 151 15.99 -2.19 -0.30
CA SER A 151 15.70 -1.64 1.01
C SER A 151 14.34 -0.94 1.09
N LEU A 152 13.82 -0.87 2.30
CA LEU A 152 12.65 -0.09 2.68
C LEU A 152 13.05 0.89 3.77
N THR A 153 12.85 2.18 3.52
CA THR A 153 13.02 3.24 4.52
C THR A 153 11.65 3.70 5.01
N LEU A 154 11.44 3.66 6.31
CA LEU A 154 10.19 4.08 6.93
C LEU A 154 10.26 5.56 7.36
N PRO A 155 9.17 6.33 7.24
CA PRO A 155 9.10 7.72 7.70
C PRO A 155 8.78 7.75 9.20
N GLU A 156 9.75 7.40 10.02
CA GLU A 156 9.60 7.40 11.48
C GLU A 156 9.53 8.83 12.01
N MET A 157 8.68 9.02 13.02
CA MET A 157 8.57 10.26 13.77
C MET A 157 9.22 10.07 15.14
N ASP A 158 10.20 10.92 15.44
CA ASP A 158 10.85 11.00 16.75
C ASP A 158 9.88 11.38 17.87
#